data_ddf44ae6219fe3c8eaf4d4b45c954dd1
#
_entry.id   ddf44ae6219fe3c8eaf4d4b45c954dd1
#
_cell.length_a   1.000
_cell.length_b   1.000
_cell.length_c   1.000
_cell.angle_alpha   90.00
_cell.angle_beta   90.00
_cell.angle_gamma   90.00
#
_symmetry.space_group_name_H-M   'P 1'
#
loop_
_entity.id
_entity.type
_entity.pdbx_description
1 polymer ?
#
loop_
_entity_poly.entity_id
_entity_poly.type
_entity_poly.pdbx_seq_one_letter_code
_entity_poly.pdbx_strand_id
1 'polypeptide(L)'
;MRLVAVVAMGQNHCIGLDNRMPWHIPEDLAHFKELTMGKTVLMGRKTFESILATLGRPLPGRPQMVLTRSADWAPEVVGQDPITRALSLEDALEMARARGLDELMVIGGAEIYAQCMAQLDVIEATEIEASPEGDAFFPALDSAEWVRTPGARSESKGLGYTFVRYERRA
;
A
#
# COMPACT_ATOMS: atom_id res chain seq x y z
N MET A 1 -9.82 -5.67 14.12
CA MET A 1 -8.69 -5.11 13.32
C MET A 1 -9.19 -4.73 11.94
N ARG A 2 -8.90 -3.51 11.50
CA ARG A 2 -9.24 -3.06 10.14
C ARG A 2 -8.07 -3.29 9.19
N LEU A 3 -8.37 -3.73 7.99
CA LEU A 3 -7.40 -3.87 6.91
C LEU A 3 -7.55 -2.67 5.97
N VAL A 4 -6.50 -1.86 5.86
CA VAL A 4 -6.51 -0.59 5.13
C VAL A 4 -5.47 -0.65 4.01
N ALA A 5 -5.89 -0.45 2.77
CA ALA A 5 -4.96 -0.29 1.67
C ALA A 5 -4.59 1.19 1.50
N VAL A 6 -3.33 1.46 1.24
CA VAL A 6 -2.84 2.80 0.87
C VAL A 6 -2.26 2.69 -0.53
N VAL A 7 -2.80 3.44 -1.47
CA VAL A 7 -2.45 3.29 -2.89
C VAL A 7 -2.58 4.62 -3.64
N ALA A 8 -1.66 4.87 -4.58
CA ALA A 8 -1.79 5.91 -5.57
C ALA A 8 -2.01 5.25 -6.93
N MET A 9 -3.06 5.66 -7.65
CA MET A 9 -3.42 5.05 -8.92
C MET A 9 -3.89 6.09 -9.94
N GLY A 10 -3.57 5.82 -11.20
CA GLY A 10 -4.08 6.61 -12.32
C GLY A 10 -5.57 6.34 -12.58
N GLN A 11 -6.14 7.06 -13.54
CA GLN A 11 -7.53 6.90 -13.95
C GLN A 11 -7.82 5.50 -14.51
N ASN A 12 -6.80 4.86 -15.07
CA ASN A 12 -6.85 3.47 -15.55
C ASN A 12 -6.49 2.44 -14.46
N HIS A 13 -6.39 2.86 -13.19
CA HIS A 13 -5.94 2.05 -12.05
C HIS A 13 -4.48 1.61 -12.12
N CYS A 14 -3.68 2.18 -13.03
CA CYS A 14 -2.23 1.92 -13.06
C CYS A 14 -1.57 2.37 -11.77
N ILE A 15 -0.75 1.50 -11.18
CA ILE A 15 0.01 1.78 -9.96
C ILE A 15 1.52 1.63 -10.15
N GLY A 16 1.97 1.09 -11.27
CA GLY A 16 3.39 0.91 -11.50
C GLY A 16 3.76 0.49 -12.90
N LEU A 17 5.04 0.72 -13.20
CA LEU A 17 5.72 0.24 -14.39
C LEU A 17 7.16 -0.10 -13.98
N ASP A 18 7.63 -1.30 -14.29
CA ASP A 18 8.98 -1.78 -13.95
C ASP A 18 9.33 -1.56 -12.47
N ASN A 19 8.41 -1.89 -11.56
CA ASN A 19 8.53 -1.72 -10.10
C ASN A 19 8.69 -0.26 -9.65
N ARG A 20 8.26 0.70 -10.45
CA ARG A 20 8.30 2.14 -10.15
C ARG A 20 6.93 2.77 -10.36
N MET A 21 6.65 3.82 -9.62
CA MET A 21 5.47 4.65 -9.88
C MET A 21 5.74 5.53 -11.10
N PRO A 22 4.77 5.64 -12.05
CA PRO A 22 4.96 6.43 -13.27
C PRO A 22 4.88 7.95 -13.07
N TRP A 23 4.79 8.42 -11.83
CA TRP A 23 4.73 9.85 -11.45
C TRP A 23 5.56 10.09 -10.21
N HIS A 24 5.84 11.37 -9.95
CA HIS A 24 6.49 11.81 -8.73
C HIS A 24 5.71 12.98 -8.13
N ILE A 25 5.02 12.74 -7.02
CA ILE A 25 4.21 13.73 -6.31
C ILE A 25 4.66 13.76 -4.85
N PRO A 26 5.51 14.75 -4.46
CA PRO A 26 6.02 14.84 -3.08
C PRO A 26 4.93 14.92 -2.02
N GLU A 27 3.82 15.59 -2.33
CA GLU A 27 2.66 15.71 -1.43
C GLU A 27 2.01 14.35 -1.16
N ASP A 28 2.04 13.45 -2.14
CA ASP A 28 1.53 12.09 -1.99
C ASP A 28 2.46 11.24 -1.11
N LEU A 29 3.76 11.40 -1.25
CA LEU A 29 4.73 10.74 -0.39
C LEU A 29 4.58 11.19 1.08
N ALA A 30 4.32 12.47 1.31
CA ALA A 30 4.06 13.03 2.63
C ALA A 30 2.74 12.47 3.21
N HIS A 31 1.71 12.36 2.39
CA HIS A 31 0.41 11.79 2.76
C HIS A 31 0.54 10.31 3.13
N PHE A 32 1.26 9.54 2.32
CA PHE A 32 1.58 8.14 2.61
C PHE A 32 2.28 7.98 3.96
N LYS A 33 3.28 8.80 4.22
CA LYS A 33 4.01 8.80 5.49
C LYS A 33 3.07 9.12 6.66
N GLU A 34 2.23 10.13 6.53
CA GLU A 34 1.27 10.52 7.56
C GLU A 34 0.28 9.39 7.86
N LEU A 35 -0.24 8.72 6.84
CA LEU A 35 -1.20 7.61 7.00
C LEU A 35 -0.58 6.38 7.65
N THR A 36 0.70 6.13 7.44
CA THR A 36 1.35 4.88 7.85
C THR A 36 2.26 5.00 9.07
N MET A 37 2.68 6.20 9.45
CA MET A 37 3.63 6.40 10.54
C MET A 37 3.12 5.82 11.86
N GLY A 38 3.98 5.04 12.53
CA GLY A 38 3.64 4.38 13.79
C GLY A 38 2.76 3.14 13.62
N LYS A 39 2.41 2.76 12.40
CA LYS A 39 1.55 1.60 12.10
C LYS A 39 2.35 0.48 11.45
N THR A 40 1.86 -0.74 11.61
CA THR A 40 2.44 -1.89 10.90
C THR A 40 1.99 -1.87 9.45
N VAL A 41 2.95 -2.03 8.53
CA VAL A 41 2.70 -2.08 7.10
C VAL A 41 2.93 -3.49 6.56
N LEU A 42 2.05 -3.92 5.67
CA LEU A 42 2.13 -5.20 4.96
C LEU A 42 2.43 -4.95 3.49
N MET A 43 3.41 -5.64 2.96
CA MET A 43 3.83 -5.51 1.57
C MET A 43 4.34 -6.83 1.02
N GLY A 44 4.41 -6.93 -0.30
CA GLY A 44 5.09 -8.01 -0.97
C GLY A 44 6.60 -7.82 -0.95
N ARG A 45 7.34 -8.91 -1.17
CA ARG A 45 8.82 -8.90 -1.19
C ARG A 45 9.39 -7.92 -2.21
N LYS A 46 8.85 -7.87 -3.42
CA LYS A 46 9.33 -6.94 -4.46
C LYS A 46 9.18 -5.47 -4.06
N THR A 47 8.09 -5.14 -3.38
CA THR A 47 7.88 -3.79 -2.85
C THR A 47 8.90 -3.48 -1.77
N PHE A 48 9.17 -4.41 -0.88
CA PHE A 48 10.19 -4.25 0.16
C PHE A 48 11.57 -4.02 -0.46
N GLU A 49 11.96 -4.83 -1.44
CA GLU A 49 13.24 -4.69 -2.14
C GLU A 49 13.34 -3.35 -2.88
N SER A 50 12.24 -2.88 -3.48
CA SER A 50 12.16 -1.56 -4.12
C SER A 50 12.36 -0.42 -3.13
N ILE A 51 11.77 -0.52 -1.95
CA ILE A 51 11.96 0.45 -0.86
C ILE A 51 13.42 0.50 -0.43
N LEU A 52 14.05 -0.65 -0.23
CA LEU A 52 15.47 -0.73 0.11
C LEU A 52 16.36 -0.11 -0.97
N ALA A 53 16.04 -0.36 -2.25
CA ALA A 53 16.80 0.21 -3.37
C ALA A 53 16.67 1.73 -3.43
N THR A 54 15.50 2.28 -3.10
CA THR A 54 15.21 3.72 -3.17
C THR A 54 15.70 4.48 -1.95
N LEU A 55 15.44 3.95 -0.74
CA LEU A 55 15.77 4.63 0.52
C LEU A 55 17.09 4.17 1.14
N GLY A 56 17.62 3.04 0.73
CA GLY A 56 18.78 2.41 1.36
C GLY A 56 18.47 1.78 2.71
N ARG A 57 17.21 1.74 3.13
CA ARG A 57 16.75 1.23 4.42
C ARG A 57 15.26 0.90 4.38
N PRO A 58 14.74 0.09 5.32
CA PRO A 58 13.30 -0.09 5.51
C PRO A 58 12.61 1.23 5.86
N LEU A 59 11.29 1.28 5.72
CA LEU A 59 10.49 2.45 6.09
C LEU A 59 10.68 2.77 7.58
N PRO A 60 11.19 3.96 7.95
CA PRO A 60 11.42 4.28 9.36
C PRO A 60 10.10 4.49 10.12
N GLY A 61 10.10 4.10 11.41
CA GLY A 61 8.97 4.30 12.32
C GLY A 61 7.77 3.40 12.07
N ARG A 62 7.93 2.34 11.30
CA ARG A 62 6.85 1.43 10.91
C ARG A 62 7.30 -0.02 10.95
N PRO A 63 6.76 -0.87 11.85
CA PRO A 63 7.01 -2.30 11.78
C PRO A 63 6.53 -2.85 10.44
N GLN A 64 7.29 -3.76 9.83
CA GLN A 64 7.02 -4.23 8.48
C GLN A 64 6.77 -5.73 8.46
N MET A 65 5.70 -6.14 7.78
CA MET A 65 5.43 -7.51 7.44
C MET A 65 5.64 -7.67 5.95
N VAL A 66 6.51 -8.61 5.57
CA VAL A 66 6.81 -8.88 4.16
C VAL A 66 6.26 -10.23 3.78
N LEU A 67 5.33 -10.24 2.83
CA LEU A 67 4.70 -11.44 2.31
C LEU A 67 5.59 -12.06 1.25
N THR A 68 6.00 -13.31 1.46
CA THR A 68 6.80 -14.06 0.51
C THR A 68 6.51 -15.55 0.63
N ARG A 69 6.56 -16.26 -0.49
CA ARG A 69 6.43 -17.72 -0.51
C ARG A 69 7.71 -18.43 -0.09
N SER A 70 8.83 -17.70 -0.03
CA SER A 70 10.13 -18.28 0.31
C SER A 70 10.31 -18.36 1.81
N ALA A 71 10.28 -19.56 2.37
CA ALA A 71 10.52 -19.78 3.79
C ALA A 71 11.96 -19.45 4.21
N ASP A 72 12.90 -19.46 3.25
CA ASP A 72 14.30 -19.17 3.49
C ASP A 72 14.66 -17.69 3.34
N TRP A 73 13.72 -16.87 2.83
CA TRP A 73 13.98 -15.45 2.67
C TRP A 73 14.06 -14.76 4.02
N ALA A 74 15.10 -13.98 4.19
CA ALA A 74 15.26 -13.09 5.33
C ALA A 74 15.92 -11.80 4.83
N PRO A 75 15.49 -10.63 5.34
CA PRO A 75 16.16 -9.38 4.98
C PRO A 75 17.54 -9.32 5.60
N GLU A 76 18.53 -8.89 4.82
CA GLU A 76 19.89 -8.68 5.30
C GLU A 76 20.04 -7.36 6.07
N VAL A 77 19.00 -6.57 6.09
CA VAL A 77 19.01 -5.22 6.64
C VAL A 77 18.46 -5.23 8.06
N VAL A 78 19.22 -4.71 8.99
CA VAL A 78 18.78 -4.49 10.36
C VAL A 78 18.31 -3.04 10.48
N GLY A 79 17.00 -2.86 10.60
CA GLY A 79 16.39 -1.56 10.87
C GLY A 79 16.10 -1.37 12.36
N GLN A 80 15.60 -0.21 12.74
CA GLN A 80 15.16 0.06 14.10
C GLN A 80 13.82 -0.62 14.41
N ASP A 81 13.00 -0.83 13.37
CA ASP A 81 11.67 -1.43 13.51
C ASP A 81 11.71 -2.91 13.11
N PRO A 82 10.86 -3.75 13.72
CA PRO A 82 10.80 -5.16 13.38
C PRO A 82 10.40 -5.38 11.92
N ILE A 83 11.10 -6.31 11.28
CA ILE A 83 10.75 -6.82 9.95
C ILE A 83 10.37 -8.28 10.12
N THR A 84 9.15 -8.62 9.78
CA THR A 84 8.60 -9.96 9.95
C THR A 84 8.26 -10.55 8.60
N ARG A 85 8.66 -11.80 8.38
CA ARG A 85 8.26 -12.57 7.22
C ARG A 85 6.90 -13.20 7.46
N ALA A 86 6.00 -13.09 6.49
CA ALA A 86 4.74 -13.81 6.45
C ALA A 86 4.71 -14.70 5.19
N LEU A 87 4.33 -15.96 5.32
CA LEU A 87 4.33 -16.92 4.21
C LEU A 87 3.01 -16.91 3.44
N SER A 88 1.96 -16.31 4.01
CA SER A 88 0.65 -16.16 3.39
C SER A 88 -0.05 -14.95 3.97
N LEU A 89 -1.11 -14.49 3.30
CA LEU A 89 -1.95 -13.42 3.83
C LEU A 89 -2.58 -13.84 5.18
N GLU A 90 -3.05 -15.07 5.28
CA GLU A 90 -3.62 -15.59 6.51
C GLU A 90 -2.61 -15.54 7.66
N ASP A 91 -1.37 -15.94 7.41
CA ASP A 91 -0.28 -15.87 8.37
C ASP A 91 -0.03 -14.44 8.84
N ALA A 92 0.01 -13.48 7.90
CA ALA A 92 0.15 -12.06 8.22
C ALA A 92 -1.00 -11.54 9.10
N LEU A 93 -2.23 -11.90 8.76
CA LEU A 93 -3.42 -11.48 9.51
C LEU A 93 -3.45 -12.08 10.92
N GLU A 94 -3.06 -13.35 11.07
CA GLU A 94 -2.95 -13.98 12.38
C GLU A 94 -1.91 -13.30 13.27
N MET A 95 -0.73 -13.01 12.71
CA MET A 95 0.31 -12.29 13.44
C MET A 95 -0.15 -10.89 13.86
N ALA A 96 -0.84 -10.18 12.99
CA ALA A 96 -1.34 -8.85 13.27
C ALA A 96 -2.38 -8.88 14.41
N ARG A 97 -3.29 -9.84 14.39
CA ARG A 97 -4.27 -10.03 15.46
C ARG A 97 -3.62 -10.42 16.78
N ALA A 98 -2.63 -11.31 16.74
CA ALA A 98 -1.89 -11.74 17.92
C ALA A 98 -1.12 -10.59 18.58
N ARG A 99 -0.70 -9.59 17.78
CA ARG A 99 -0.05 -8.38 18.29
C ARG A 99 -1.05 -7.33 18.80
N GLY A 100 -2.35 -7.57 18.65
CA GLY A 100 -3.39 -6.63 19.08
C GLY A 100 -3.49 -5.37 18.24
N LEU A 101 -3.14 -5.45 16.96
CA LEU A 101 -3.19 -4.28 16.07
C LEU A 101 -4.63 -3.87 15.79
N ASP A 102 -4.90 -2.57 15.84
CA ASP A 102 -6.19 -2.00 15.44
C ASP A 102 -6.32 -1.93 13.93
N GLU A 103 -5.22 -1.68 13.25
CA GLU A 103 -5.16 -1.55 11.78
C GLU A 103 -3.89 -2.20 11.24
N LEU A 104 -4.01 -2.80 10.06
CA LEU A 104 -2.87 -3.25 9.27
C LEU A 104 -2.92 -2.52 7.93
N MET A 105 -1.83 -1.84 7.56
CA MET A 105 -1.76 -0.99 6.38
C MET A 105 -1.14 -1.77 5.23
N VAL A 106 -1.90 -2.04 4.18
CA VAL A 106 -1.44 -2.76 2.99
C VAL A 106 -0.90 -1.75 1.99
N ILE A 107 0.38 -1.86 1.66
CA ILE A 107 1.05 -0.85 0.82
C ILE A 107 1.51 -1.37 -0.55
N GLY A 108 1.16 -2.58 -0.91
CA GLY A 108 1.34 -3.09 -2.26
C GLY A 108 2.26 -4.30 -2.35
N GLY A 109 2.61 -4.77 -3.55
CA GLY A 109 2.13 -4.23 -4.83
C GLY A 109 0.82 -4.83 -5.33
N ALA A 110 0.65 -4.81 -6.65
CA ALA A 110 -0.59 -5.21 -7.30
C ALA A 110 -1.09 -6.60 -6.87
N GLU A 111 -0.22 -7.59 -6.80
CA GLU A 111 -0.56 -8.96 -6.39
C GLU A 111 -1.06 -8.98 -4.95
N ILE A 112 -0.45 -8.21 -4.07
CA ILE A 112 -0.84 -8.14 -2.65
C ILE A 112 -2.19 -7.43 -2.50
N TYR A 113 -2.41 -6.33 -3.20
CA TYR A 113 -3.72 -5.68 -3.22
C TYR A 113 -4.82 -6.64 -3.69
N ALA A 114 -4.56 -7.39 -4.76
CA ALA A 114 -5.52 -8.36 -5.28
C ALA A 114 -5.86 -9.45 -4.25
N GLN A 115 -4.86 -9.96 -3.54
CA GLN A 115 -5.09 -10.96 -2.48
C GLN A 115 -5.91 -10.41 -1.31
N CYS A 116 -5.75 -9.12 -1.00
CA CYS A 116 -6.41 -8.48 0.14
C CYS A 116 -7.82 -7.99 -0.17
N MET A 117 -8.21 -7.83 -1.43
CA MET A 117 -9.43 -7.13 -1.84
C MET A 117 -10.70 -7.59 -1.11
N ALA A 118 -10.90 -8.89 -0.96
CA ALA A 118 -12.09 -9.41 -0.30
C ALA A 118 -12.16 -9.05 1.20
N GLN A 119 -11.03 -8.72 1.80
CA GLN A 119 -10.91 -8.47 3.23
C GLN A 119 -10.63 -7.00 3.58
N LEU A 120 -10.36 -6.16 2.59
CA LEU A 120 -10.13 -4.74 2.82
C LEU A 120 -11.39 -4.06 3.38
N ASP A 121 -11.21 -3.28 4.42
CA ASP A 121 -12.26 -2.46 5.03
C ASP A 121 -12.26 -1.04 4.49
N VAL A 122 -11.06 -0.50 4.25
CA VAL A 122 -10.85 0.88 3.82
C VAL A 122 -9.74 0.91 2.77
N ILE A 123 -9.90 1.79 1.79
CA ILE A 123 -8.84 2.11 0.82
C ILE A 123 -8.60 3.61 0.89
N GLU A 124 -7.41 3.99 1.33
CA GLU A 124 -6.91 5.36 1.27
C GLU A 124 -6.20 5.53 -0.06
N ALA A 125 -6.89 6.08 -1.03
CA ALA A 125 -6.40 6.21 -2.40
C ALA A 125 -5.98 7.63 -2.72
N THR A 126 -4.97 7.76 -3.57
CA THR A 126 -4.67 8.99 -4.29
C THR A 126 -5.02 8.74 -5.74
N GLU A 127 -6.06 9.44 -6.22
CA GLU A 127 -6.47 9.35 -7.62
C GLU A 127 -5.74 10.41 -8.43
N ILE A 128 -4.95 9.96 -9.39
CA ILE A 128 -4.09 10.82 -10.20
C ILE A 128 -4.71 10.98 -11.59
N GLU A 129 -4.77 12.23 -12.05
CA GLU A 129 -5.39 12.59 -13.33
C GLU A 129 -4.46 12.29 -14.50
N ALA A 130 -4.12 11.02 -14.64
CA ALA A 130 -3.32 10.47 -15.72
C ALA A 130 -3.70 9.01 -15.94
N SER A 131 -3.45 8.51 -17.14
CA SER A 131 -3.64 7.09 -17.49
C SER A 131 -2.36 6.57 -18.12
N PRO A 132 -1.27 6.45 -17.34
CA PRO A 132 0.02 6.03 -17.88
C PRO A 132 -0.01 4.56 -18.32
N GLU A 133 0.89 4.21 -19.23
CA GLU A 133 1.18 2.80 -19.46
C GLU A 133 1.83 2.19 -18.22
N GLY A 134 1.46 0.95 -17.91
CA GLY A 134 2.02 0.26 -16.78
C GLY A 134 1.82 -1.24 -16.85
N ASP A 135 2.46 -1.94 -15.94
CA ASP A 135 2.40 -3.40 -15.81
C ASP A 135 1.77 -3.84 -14.47
N ALA A 136 1.44 -2.89 -13.61
CA ALA A 136 0.80 -3.15 -12.33
C ALA A 136 -0.43 -2.27 -12.17
N PHE A 137 -1.54 -2.87 -11.73
CA PHE A 137 -2.84 -2.21 -11.63
C PHE A 137 -3.51 -2.56 -10.31
N PHE A 138 -4.23 -1.58 -9.75
CA PHE A 138 -5.12 -1.81 -8.62
C PHE A 138 -6.43 -2.41 -9.13
N PRO A 139 -7.03 -3.39 -8.42
CA PRO A 139 -8.28 -4.00 -8.86
C PRO A 139 -9.42 -2.98 -9.05
N ALA A 140 -10.36 -3.30 -9.91
CA ALA A 140 -11.54 -2.47 -10.14
C ALA A 140 -12.37 -2.35 -8.86
N LEU A 141 -12.95 -1.16 -8.63
CA LEU A 141 -13.77 -0.86 -7.46
C LEU A 141 -15.23 -0.70 -7.89
N ASP A 142 -16.08 -1.58 -7.36
CA ASP A 142 -17.52 -1.56 -7.62
C ASP A 142 -18.20 -0.61 -6.63
N SER A 143 -18.94 0.36 -7.16
CA SER A 143 -19.71 1.31 -6.34
C SER A 143 -20.81 0.64 -5.51
N ALA A 144 -21.23 -0.57 -5.86
CA ALA A 144 -22.14 -1.36 -5.04
C ALA A 144 -21.47 -1.89 -3.77
N GLU A 145 -20.14 -2.02 -3.76
CA GLU A 145 -19.37 -2.52 -2.61
C GLU A 145 -18.69 -1.43 -1.82
N TRP A 146 -18.39 -0.29 -2.45
CA TRP A 146 -17.56 0.78 -1.87
C TRP A 146 -18.26 2.13 -1.88
N VAL A 147 -18.14 2.85 -0.76
CA VAL A 147 -18.54 4.26 -0.66
C VAL A 147 -17.30 5.12 -0.89
N ARG A 148 -17.34 5.95 -1.93
CA ARG A 148 -16.24 6.85 -2.28
C ARG A 148 -16.49 8.24 -1.68
N THR A 149 -15.51 8.72 -0.90
CA THR A 149 -15.54 10.07 -0.32
C THR A 149 -14.26 10.81 -0.75
N PRO A 150 -14.35 11.70 -1.76
CA PRO A 150 -13.19 12.46 -2.21
C PRO A 150 -12.93 13.67 -1.33
N GLY A 151 -11.65 14.01 -1.18
CA GLY A 151 -11.20 15.29 -0.65
C GLY A 151 -11.16 16.36 -1.74
N ALA A 152 -10.45 17.46 -1.48
CA ALA A 152 -10.25 18.52 -2.44
C ALA A 152 -9.23 18.13 -3.51
N ARG A 153 -9.49 18.53 -4.75
CA ARG A 153 -8.52 18.37 -5.85
C ARG A 153 -7.33 19.29 -5.63
N SER A 154 -6.14 18.78 -5.90
CA SER A 154 -4.88 19.53 -5.84
C SER A 154 -4.06 19.28 -7.11
N GLU A 155 -2.99 20.02 -7.29
CA GLU A 155 -2.05 19.83 -8.40
C GLU A 155 -0.61 19.85 -7.90
N SER A 156 0.24 19.03 -8.51
CA SER A 156 1.68 19.03 -8.31
C SER A 156 2.34 19.10 -9.69
N LYS A 157 3.01 20.19 -9.99
CA LYS A 157 3.70 20.43 -11.28
C LYS A 157 2.78 20.17 -12.50
N GLY A 158 1.54 20.64 -12.41
CA GLY A 158 0.55 20.50 -13.47
C GLY A 158 -0.17 19.15 -13.51
N LEU A 159 0.16 18.22 -12.63
CA LEU A 159 -0.52 16.94 -12.52
C LEU A 159 -1.56 16.98 -11.41
N GLY A 160 -2.83 16.82 -11.76
CA GLY A 160 -3.93 16.82 -10.81
C GLY A 160 -4.01 15.53 -10.01
N TYR A 161 -4.36 15.65 -8.75
CA TYR A 161 -4.59 14.51 -7.87
C TYR A 161 -5.61 14.85 -6.79
N THR A 162 -6.24 13.79 -6.26
CA THR A 162 -7.25 13.92 -5.19
C THR A 162 -7.05 12.78 -4.21
N PHE A 163 -6.97 13.09 -2.92
CA PHE A 163 -7.01 12.07 -1.87
C PHE A 163 -8.45 11.62 -1.68
N VAL A 164 -8.69 10.31 -1.74
CA VAL A 164 -10.01 9.71 -1.70
C VAL A 164 -10.04 8.56 -0.71
N ARG A 165 -11.09 8.51 0.09
CA ARG A 165 -11.33 7.39 0.98
C ARG A 165 -12.46 6.53 0.45
N TYR A 166 -12.19 5.25 0.30
CA TYR A 166 -13.21 4.24 0.00
C TYR A 166 -13.47 3.43 1.26
N GLU A 167 -14.73 3.30 1.61
CA GLU A 167 -15.16 2.47 2.74
C GLU A 167 -16.09 1.38 2.23
N ARG A 168 -15.88 0.15 2.71
CA ARG A 168 -16.73 -0.98 2.32
C ARG A 168 -18.13 -0.77 2.85
N ARG A 169 -19.13 -0.99 2.01
CA ARG A 169 -20.53 -0.95 2.42
C ARG A 169 -20.83 -2.09 3.38
N ALA A 170 -21.65 -1.82 4.35
CA ALA A 170 -22.11 -2.81 5.33
C ALA A 170 -23.04 -3.85 4.68
#